data_40b3ff547ceb97e72dbfb0d7e4e8f7fd
#
_entry.id   40b3ff547ceb97e72dbfb0d7e4e8f7fd
#
_cell.length_a   1.000
_cell.length_b   1.000
_cell.length_c   1.000
_cell.angle_alpha   90.00
_cell.angle_beta   90.00
_cell.angle_gamma   90.00
#
_symmetry.space_group_name_H-M   'P 1'
#
loop_
_entity.id
_entity.type
_entity.pdbx_description
1 polymer ?
#
loop_
_entity_poly.entity_id
_entity_poly.type
_entity_poly.pdbx_seq_one_letter_code
_entity_poly.pdbx_strand_id
1 'polypeptide(L)'
;MKDSVNSGSPAEPAAHRRLRELTARAKAGDAAAVPAIRDLLREEPEVAAWLGDLARSTRVAWLDRLTVSEPAVRQAAGLWADARRAELAGPAAPPTERLLADLIANLELEAHAASLDLALDTGGPPAVTAARTRRADSAVRRLLAATRMLRDVQAMMPNGQAPGPRLKVFDPTGREAV
;
A
#
# COMPACT_ATOMS: atom_id res chain seq x y z
N MET A 1 -2.42 -29.85 38.56
CA MET A 1 -1.26 -29.11 38.01
C MET A 1 -1.73 -28.43 36.74
N LYS A 2 -1.97 -27.10 36.80
CA LYS A 2 -2.35 -26.27 35.66
C LYS A 2 -1.11 -25.44 35.34
N ASP A 3 -0.37 -25.83 34.33
CA ASP A 3 0.71 -25.03 33.79
C ASP A 3 0.09 -23.90 32.95
N SER A 4 0.03 -22.70 33.55
CA SER A 4 -0.29 -21.48 32.85
C SER A 4 0.85 -21.14 31.89
N VAL A 5 0.69 -21.48 30.61
CA VAL A 5 1.57 -20.99 29.55
C VAL A 5 1.31 -19.48 29.44
N ASN A 6 2.18 -18.73 30.10
CA ASN A 6 2.28 -17.28 29.96
C ASN A 6 2.85 -16.97 28.58
N SER A 7 1.99 -16.85 27.57
CA SER A 7 2.34 -16.37 26.24
C SER A 7 2.67 -14.87 26.34
N GLY A 8 3.90 -14.56 26.73
CA GLY A 8 4.42 -13.19 26.70
C GLY A 8 4.33 -12.65 25.29
N SER A 9 3.40 -11.71 25.07
CA SER A 9 3.36 -10.91 23.85
C SER A 9 4.75 -10.25 23.67
N PRO A 10 5.37 -10.33 22.50
CA PRO A 10 6.67 -9.73 22.29
C PRO A 10 6.61 -8.25 22.69
N ALA A 11 7.58 -7.83 23.53
CA ALA A 11 7.62 -6.45 24.03
C ALA A 11 7.65 -5.49 22.83
N GLU A 12 6.71 -4.56 22.80
CA GLU A 12 6.64 -3.55 21.75
C GLU A 12 7.96 -2.78 21.65
N PRO A 13 8.54 -2.60 20.45
CA PRO A 13 9.75 -1.84 20.26
C PRO A 13 9.67 -0.45 20.89
N ALA A 14 10.75 -0.02 21.57
CA ALA A 14 10.80 1.25 22.29
C ALA A 14 10.44 2.46 21.41
N ALA A 15 10.86 2.45 20.15
CA ALA A 15 10.54 3.47 19.16
C ALA A 15 9.03 3.60 18.88
N HIS A 16 8.32 2.48 18.75
CA HIS A 16 6.86 2.51 18.54
C HIS A 16 6.11 3.06 19.75
N ARG A 17 6.54 2.70 20.96
CA ARG A 17 5.96 3.25 22.19
C ARG A 17 6.18 4.75 22.28
N ARG A 18 7.42 5.23 22.06
CA ARG A 18 7.76 6.65 22.05
C ARG A 18 6.96 7.43 21.01
N LEU A 19 6.78 6.85 19.82
CA LEU A 19 5.96 7.45 18.77
C LEU A 19 4.50 7.61 19.18
N ARG A 20 3.90 6.59 19.82
CA ARG A 20 2.51 6.69 20.32
C ARG A 20 2.35 7.77 21.38
N GLU A 21 3.29 7.86 22.32
CA GLU A 21 3.29 8.89 23.36
C GLU A 21 3.36 10.30 22.75
N LEU A 22 4.30 10.53 21.82
CA LEU A 22 4.44 11.80 21.12
C LEU A 22 3.19 12.13 20.28
N THR A 23 2.59 11.13 19.63
CA THR A 23 1.36 11.30 18.85
C THR A 23 0.18 11.68 19.74
N ALA A 24 0.06 11.06 20.92
CA ALA A 24 -0.98 11.40 21.89
C ALA A 24 -0.81 12.85 22.40
N ARG A 25 0.42 13.27 22.70
CA ARG A 25 0.74 14.65 23.09
C ARG A 25 0.42 15.65 21.99
N ALA A 26 0.77 15.37 20.75
CA ALA A 26 0.46 16.23 19.61
C ALA A 26 -1.07 16.39 19.42
N LYS A 27 -1.83 15.30 19.54
CA LYS A 27 -3.30 15.33 19.50
C LYS A 27 -3.91 16.14 20.66
N ALA A 28 -3.24 16.17 21.81
CA ALA A 28 -3.64 16.99 22.95
C ALA A 28 -3.23 18.48 22.81
N GLY A 29 -2.64 18.88 21.68
CA GLY A 29 -2.27 20.27 21.41
C GLY A 29 -0.86 20.66 21.84
N ASP A 30 -0.01 19.70 22.23
CA ASP A 30 1.40 19.96 22.55
C ASP A 30 2.20 20.27 21.27
N ALA A 31 2.46 21.55 21.01
CA ALA A 31 3.18 22.00 19.83
C ALA A 31 4.63 21.48 19.76
N ALA A 32 5.25 21.14 20.89
CA ALA A 32 6.62 20.60 20.94
C ALA A 32 6.67 19.13 20.53
N ALA A 33 5.54 18.42 20.55
CA ALA A 33 5.49 17.00 20.16
C ALA A 33 5.72 16.78 18.66
N VAL A 34 5.30 17.72 17.79
CA VAL A 34 5.43 17.59 16.34
C VAL A 34 6.91 17.59 15.88
N PRO A 35 7.76 18.56 16.30
CA PRO A 35 9.20 18.48 16.06
C PRO A 35 9.81 17.18 16.60
N ALA A 36 9.47 16.77 17.83
CA ALA A 36 10.00 15.54 18.43
C ALA A 36 9.62 14.27 17.65
N ILE A 37 8.40 14.20 17.06
CA ILE A 37 8.01 13.13 16.13
C ILE A 37 8.94 13.15 14.91
N ARG A 38 9.19 14.30 14.31
CA ARG A 38 10.06 14.43 13.13
C ARG A 38 11.48 13.94 13.42
N ASP A 39 12.02 14.29 14.58
CA ASP A 39 13.37 13.89 14.97
C ASP A 39 13.43 12.38 15.23
N LEU A 40 12.45 11.81 15.94
CA LEU A 40 12.31 10.36 16.12
C LEU A 40 12.28 9.62 14.77
N LEU A 41 11.52 10.11 13.78
CA LEU A 41 11.42 9.48 12.45
C LEU A 41 12.73 9.59 11.64
N ARG A 42 13.60 10.57 11.92
CA ARG A 42 14.93 10.65 11.34
C ARG A 42 15.91 9.69 12.02
N GLU A 43 15.78 9.51 13.33
CA GLU A 43 16.59 8.58 14.12
C GLU A 43 16.23 7.11 13.81
N GLU A 44 14.95 6.83 13.45
CA GLU A 44 14.38 5.49 13.24
C GLU A 44 13.82 5.34 11.82
N PRO A 45 14.68 5.15 10.80
CA PRO A 45 14.26 5.12 9.39
C PRO A 45 13.26 3.98 9.08
N GLU A 46 13.34 2.85 9.79
CA GLU A 46 12.40 1.73 9.61
C GLU A 46 10.98 2.11 10.06
N VAL A 47 10.88 2.85 11.17
CA VAL A 47 9.59 3.37 11.67
C VAL A 47 9.04 4.41 10.70
N ALA A 48 9.91 5.28 10.16
CA ALA A 48 9.54 6.27 9.16
C ALA A 48 9.04 5.59 7.87
N ALA A 49 9.74 4.58 7.37
CA ALA A 49 9.34 3.81 6.18
C ALA A 49 8.00 3.10 6.41
N TRP A 50 7.81 2.49 7.59
CA TRP A 50 6.57 1.80 7.94
C TRP A 50 5.37 2.75 8.00
N LEU A 51 5.53 3.95 8.60
CA LEU A 51 4.47 4.97 8.68
C LEU A 51 4.21 5.66 7.33
N GLY A 52 5.27 5.86 6.54
CA GLY A 52 5.20 6.50 5.23
C GLY A 52 4.68 5.59 4.12
N ASP A 53 4.44 4.31 4.41
CA ASP A 53 3.85 3.37 3.46
C ASP A 53 2.35 3.65 3.27
N LEU A 54 2.07 4.60 2.35
CA LEU A 54 0.71 5.01 2.01
C LEU A 54 -0.06 3.89 1.30
N ALA A 55 0.62 3.01 0.57
CA ALA A 55 0.00 1.87 -0.09
C ALA A 55 -0.55 0.88 0.96
N ARG A 56 0.24 0.60 2.00
CA ARG A 56 -0.19 -0.20 3.15
C ARG A 56 -1.33 0.48 3.90
N SER A 57 -1.25 1.77 4.16
CA SER A 57 -2.30 2.52 4.86
C SER A 57 -3.62 2.49 4.09
N THR A 58 -3.57 2.65 2.77
CA THR A 58 -4.73 2.51 1.88
C THR A 58 -5.31 1.10 1.93
N ARG A 59 -4.46 0.07 1.92
CA ARG A 59 -4.89 -1.33 2.03
C ARG A 59 -5.61 -1.60 3.34
N VAL A 60 -5.05 -1.14 4.47
CA VAL A 60 -5.69 -1.28 5.78
C VAL A 60 -7.08 -0.63 5.78
N ALA A 61 -7.22 0.59 5.25
CA ALA A 61 -8.50 1.28 5.17
C ALA A 61 -9.54 0.52 4.31
N TRP A 62 -9.11 -0.10 3.19
CA TRP A 62 -10.00 -0.95 2.39
C TRP A 62 -10.39 -2.24 3.12
N LEU A 63 -9.46 -2.90 3.79
CA LEU A 63 -9.75 -4.08 4.60
C LEU A 63 -10.72 -3.76 5.72
N ASP A 64 -10.53 -2.65 6.44
CA ASP A 64 -11.47 -2.21 7.49
C ASP A 64 -12.87 -1.96 6.93
N ARG A 65 -12.97 -1.37 5.73
CA ARG A 65 -14.25 -1.14 5.07
C ARG A 65 -14.95 -2.43 4.62
N LEU A 66 -14.19 -3.40 4.08
CA LEU A 66 -14.75 -4.64 3.53
C LEU A 66 -15.14 -5.66 4.62
N THR A 67 -14.53 -5.58 5.80
CA THR A 67 -14.59 -6.65 6.80
C THR A 67 -15.05 -6.15 8.18
N VAL A 68 -15.94 -5.17 8.21
CA VAL A 68 -16.34 -4.35 9.39
C VAL A 68 -16.67 -5.17 10.65
N SER A 69 -17.04 -6.45 10.53
CA SER A 69 -17.54 -7.23 11.68
C SER A 69 -16.83 -8.57 11.88
N GLU A 70 -15.90 -8.96 10.99
CA GLU A 70 -15.36 -10.31 10.98
C GLU A 70 -13.81 -10.32 11.00
N PRO A 71 -13.18 -10.40 12.19
CA PRO A 71 -11.72 -10.39 12.31
C PRO A 71 -11.02 -11.47 11.49
N ALA A 72 -11.60 -12.67 11.40
CA ALA A 72 -11.02 -13.77 10.63
C ALA A 72 -11.00 -13.45 9.11
N VAL A 73 -12.10 -12.88 8.59
CA VAL A 73 -12.20 -12.43 7.19
C VAL A 73 -11.19 -11.32 6.92
N ARG A 74 -11.02 -10.39 7.85
CA ARG A 74 -10.02 -9.31 7.75
C ARG A 74 -8.61 -9.85 7.63
N GLN A 75 -8.24 -10.82 8.47
CA GLN A 75 -6.92 -11.45 8.41
C GLN A 75 -6.72 -12.22 7.09
N ALA A 76 -7.72 -13.00 6.67
CA ALA A 76 -7.66 -13.75 5.41
C ALA A 76 -7.52 -12.81 4.20
N ALA A 77 -8.29 -11.73 4.14
CA ALA A 77 -8.19 -10.73 3.07
C ALA A 77 -6.85 -9.98 3.08
N GLY A 78 -6.27 -9.73 4.25
CA GLY A 78 -4.92 -9.18 4.39
C GLY A 78 -3.86 -10.11 3.80
N LEU A 79 -3.88 -11.38 4.19
CA LEU A 79 -2.96 -12.40 3.66
C LEU A 79 -3.12 -12.58 2.15
N TRP A 80 -4.36 -12.56 1.64
CA TRP A 80 -4.62 -12.59 0.20
C TRP A 80 -4.01 -11.41 -0.53
N ALA A 81 -4.17 -10.18 -0.01
CA ALA A 81 -3.62 -8.97 -0.63
C ALA A 81 -2.08 -8.98 -0.63
N ASP A 82 -1.45 -9.49 0.44
CA ASP A 82 0.00 -9.62 0.52
C ASP A 82 0.53 -10.69 -0.46
N ALA A 83 -0.14 -11.84 -0.56
CA ALA A 83 0.19 -12.88 -1.53
C ALA A 83 0.04 -12.37 -2.97
N ARG A 84 -1.05 -11.64 -3.25
CA ARG A 84 -1.31 -11.04 -4.56
C ARG A 84 -0.23 -10.04 -4.97
N ARG A 85 0.18 -9.18 -4.05
CA ARG A 85 1.30 -8.24 -4.25
C ARG A 85 2.60 -8.97 -4.59
N ALA A 86 2.93 -10.01 -3.82
CA ALA A 86 4.13 -10.81 -4.03
C ALA A 86 4.11 -11.52 -5.39
N GLU A 87 2.97 -12.07 -5.80
CA GLU A 87 2.77 -12.69 -7.11
C GLU A 87 2.98 -11.70 -8.25
N LEU A 88 2.40 -10.49 -8.15
CA LEU A 88 2.49 -9.46 -9.19
C LEU A 88 3.91 -8.90 -9.35
N ALA A 89 4.62 -8.67 -8.25
CA ALA A 89 5.97 -8.13 -8.29
C ALA A 89 7.03 -9.20 -8.57
N GLY A 90 6.86 -10.41 -8.02
CA GLY A 90 7.90 -11.42 -8.01
C GLY A 90 9.04 -11.12 -7.01
N PRO A 91 9.93 -12.09 -6.76
CA PRO A 91 10.91 -12.01 -5.66
C PRO A 91 12.03 -10.98 -5.89
N ALA A 92 12.39 -10.72 -7.13
CA ALA A 92 13.49 -9.81 -7.51
C ALA A 92 13.00 -8.52 -8.18
N ALA A 93 11.74 -8.15 -8.01
CA ALA A 93 11.13 -7.01 -8.68
C ALA A 93 11.84 -5.69 -8.34
N PRO A 94 12.11 -4.83 -9.33
CA PRO A 94 12.60 -3.48 -9.11
C PRO A 94 11.54 -2.62 -8.38
N PRO A 95 11.96 -1.47 -7.80
CA PRO A 95 11.06 -0.61 -7.02
C PRO A 95 9.79 -0.18 -7.78
N THR A 96 9.90 0.08 -9.09
CA THR A 96 8.76 0.49 -9.92
C THR A 96 7.71 -0.62 -10.04
N GLU A 97 8.15 -1.88 -10.24
CA GLU A 97 7.22 -3.01 -10.30
C GLU A 97 6.56 -3.26 -8.95
N ARG A 98 7.31 -3.13 -7.85
CA ARG A 98 6.74 -3.24 -6.50
C ARG A 98 5.69 -2.17 -6.24
N LEU A 99 5.95 -0.92 -6.64
CA LEU A 99 4.98 0.17 -6.54
C LEU A 99 3.71 -0.12 -7.34
N LEU A 100 3.84 -0.61 -8.57
CA LEU A 100 2.69 -0.97 -9.41
C LEU A 100 1.93 -2.17 -8.84
N ALA A 101 2.62 -3.17 -8.29
CA ALA A 101 2.00 -4.31 -7.62
C ALA A 101 1.19 -3.88 -6.39
N ASP A 102 1.73 -2.97 -5.56
CA ASP A 102 1.02 -2.36 -4.44
C ASP A 102 -0.23 -1.59 -4.90
N LEU A 103 -0.10 -0.80 -5.97
CA LEU A 103 -1.22 -0.07 -6.56
C LEU A 103 -2.31 -1.02 -7.07
N ILE A 104 -1.95 -2.08 -7.80
CA ILE A 104 -2.89 -3.07 -8.35
C ILE A 104 -3.62 -3.78 -7.21
N ALA A 105 -2.92 -4.28 -6.20
CA ALA A 105 -3.54 -4.95 -5.06
C ALA A 105 -4.55 -4.05 -4.33
N ASN A 106 -4.25 -2.75 -4.18
CA ASN A 106 -5.18 -1.78 -3.60
C ASN A 106 -6.39 -1.51 -4.51
N LEU A 107 -6.18 -1.44 -5.83
CA LEU A 107 -7.27 -1.25 -6.81
C LEU A 107 -8.16 -2.49 -6.91
N GLU A 108 -7.63 -3.70 -6.72
CA GLU A 108 -8.42 -4.93 -6.61
C GLU A 108 -9.37 -4.87 -5.40
N LEU A 109 -8.87 -4.46 -4.22
CA LEU A 109 -9.70 -4.26 -3.04
C LEU A 109 -10.79 -3.19 -3.27
N GLU A 110 -10.44 -2.08 -3.92
CA GLU A 110 -11.41 -1.03 -4.28
C GLU A 110 -12.48 -1.55 -5.24
N ALA A 111 -12.10 -2.32 -6.26
CA ALA A 111 -13.03 -2.90 -7.22
C ALA A 111 -13.99 -3.89 -6.54
N HIS A 112 -13.47 -4.73 -5.62
CA HIS A 112 -14.29 -5.62 -4.82
C HIS A 112 -15.26 -4.86 -3.92
N ALA A 113 -14.80 -3.80 -3.25
CA ALA A 113 -15.68 -2.96 -2.42
C ALA A 113 -16.79 -2.29 -3.23
N ALA A 114 -16.45 -1.75 -4.41
CA ALA A 114 -17.42 -1.11 -5.29
C ALA A 114 -18.43 -2.12 -5.86
N SER A 115 -18.00 -3.33 -6.19
CA SER A 115 -18.85 -4.42 -6.65
C SER A 115 -19.78 -4.91 -5.54
N LEU A 116 -19.28 -5.01 -4.31
CA LEU A 116 -20.08 -5.38 -3.14
C LEU A 116 -21.13 -4.32 -2.83
N ASP A 117 -20.75 -3.03 -2.83
CA ASP A 117 -21.69 -1.91 -2.66
C ASP A 117 -22.83 -1.94 -3.70
N LEU A 118 -22.54 -2.40 -4.93
CA LEU A 118 -23.53 -2.55 -5.99
C LEU A 118 -24.41 -3.80 -5.79
N ALA A 119 -23.81 -4.94 -5.42
CA ALA A 119 -24.53 -6.20 -5.21
C ALA A 119 -25.49 -6.15 -4.01
N LEU A 120 -25.13 -5.36 -2.98
CA LEU A 120 -25.97 -5.15 -1.80
C LEU A 120 -27.00 -4.02 -1.98
N ASP A 121 -27.13 -3.46 -3.19
CA ASP A 121 -28.13 -2.42 -3.48
C ASP A 121 -29.53 -3.01 -3.51
N THR A 122 -30.29 -2.80 -2.46
CA THR A 122 -31.65 -3.30 -2.26
C THR A 122 -32.75 -2.39 -2.83
N GLY A 123 -32.43 -1.55 -3.83
CA GLY A 123 -33.43 -0.70 -4.48
C GLY A 123 -33.52 0.73 -3.95
N GLY A 124 -32.37 1.34 -3.73
CA GLY A 124 -32.26 2.76 -3.41
C GLY A 124 -32.69 3.69 -4.56
N PRO A 125 -32.69 5.03 -4.34
CA PRO A 125 -33.03 6.00 -5.39
C PRO A 125 -32.18 5.75 -6.65
N PRO A 126 -32.77 5.87 -7.88
CA PRO A 126 -32.03 5.58 -9.12
C PRO A 126 -30.71 6.34 -9.29
N ALA A 127 -30.65 7.58 -8.75
CA ALA A 127 -29.42 8.38 -8.77
C ALA A 127 -28.29 7.73 -7.93
N VAL A 128 -28.61 7.09 -6.81
CA VAL A 128 -27.66 6.39 -5.94
C VAL A 128 -27.12 5.12 -6.63
N THR A 129 -28.01 4.32 -7.20
CA THR A 129 -27.64 3.13 -7.97
C THR A 129 -26.76 3.50 -9.17
N ALA A 130 -27.13 4.56 -9.92
CA ALA A 130 -26.30 5.06 -11.02
C ALA A 130 -24.91 5.57 -10.54
N ALA A 131 -24.81 6.17 -9.37
CA ALA A 131 -23.55 6.59 -8.79
C ALA A 131 -22.67 5.38 -8.39
N ARG A 132 -23.25 4.35 -7.79
CA ARG A 132 -22.56 3.09 -7.44
C ARG A 132 -22.05 2.38 -8.69
N THR A 133 -22.86 2.27 -9.74
CA THR A 133 -22.46 1.68 -11.03
C THR A 133 -21.27 2.42 -11.62
N ARG A 134 -21.32 3.77 -11.71
CA ARG A 134 -20.19 4.57 -12.21
C ARG A 134 -18.93 4.38 -11.38
N ARG A 135 -19.06 4.22 -10.07
CA ARG A 135 -17.91 3.97 -9.18
C ARG A 135 -17.30 2.60 -9.47
N ALA A 136 -18.12 1.55 -9.60
CA ALA A 136 -17.65 0.21 -9.93
C ALA A 136 -16.93 0.19 -11.28
N ASP A 137 -17.53 0.76 -12.33
CA ASP A 137 -16.93 0.89 -13.66
C ASP A 137 -15.60 1.65 -13.62
N SER A 138 -15.52 2.73 -12.83
CA SER A 138 -14.29 3.52 -12.69
C SER A 138 -13.19 2.74 -11.98
N ALA A 139 -13.53 1.99 -10.92
CA ALA A 139 -12.58 1.14 -10.20
C ALA A 139 -11.99 0.06 -11.13
N VAL A 140 -12.84 -0.65 -11.88
CA VAL A 140 -12.40 -1.65 -12.85
C VAL A 140 -11.52 -1.06 -13.95
N ARG A 141 -11.88 0.11 -14.51
CA ARG A 141 -11.02 0.76 -15.53
C ARG A 141 -9.65 1.13 -15.00
N ARG A 142 -9.57 1.65 -13.76
CA ARG A 142 -8.27 1.97 -13.12
C ARG A 142 -7.44 0.72 -12.88
N LEU A 143 -8.06 -0.35 -12.40
CA LEU A 143 -7.40 -1.64 -12.21
C LEU A 143 -6.81 -2.17 -13.53
N LEU A 144 -7.60 -2.19 -14.60
CA LEU A 144 -7.15 -2.63 -15.92
C LEU A 144 -6.01 -1.75 -16.47
N ALA A 145 -6.07 -0.44 -16.27
CA ALA A 145 -5.01 0.47 -16.69
C ALA A 145 -3.70 0.21 -15.92
N ALA A 146 -3.76 0.04 -14.59
CA ALA A 146 -2.58 -0.27 -13.78
C ALA A 146 -1.98 -1.64 -14.13
N THR A 147 -2.81 -2.65 -14.40
CA THR A 147 -2.36 -3.99 -14.82
C THR A 147 -1.65 -3.95 -16.18
N ARG A 148 -2.15 -3.15 -17.13
CA ARG A 148 -1.47 -2.93 -18.42
C ARG A 148 -0.12 -2.25 -18.21
N MET A 149 -0.08 -1.21 -17.39
CA MET A 149 1.16 -0.49 -17.07
C MET A 149 2.23 -1.40 -16.45
N LEU A 150 1.85 -2.29 -15.52
CA LEU A 150 2.78 -3.27 -14.94
C LEU A 150 3.33 -4.20 -16.03
N ARG A 151 2.48 -4.72 -16.90
CA ARG A 151 2.91 -5.57 -18.03
C ARG A 151 3.87 -4.85 -18.97
N ASP A 152 3.59 -3.58 -19.29
CA ASP A 152 4.44 -2.77 -20.15
C ASP A 152 5.80 -2.53 -19.50
N VAL A 153 5.84 -2.24 -18.19
CA VAL A 153 7.10 -2.08 -17.45
C VAL A 153 7.89 -3.39 -17.42
N GLN A 154 7.25 -4.52 -17.15
CA GLN A 154 7.90 -5.85 -17.17
C GLN A 154 8.44 -6.21 -18.57
N ALA A 155 7.73 -5.83 -19.63
CA ALA A 155 8.19 -6.05 -21.00
C ALA A 155 9.40 -5.15 -21.38
N MET A 156 9.47 -3.94 -20.82
CA MET A 156 10.60 -3.02 -21.05
C MET A 156 11.85 -3.40 -20.23
N MET A 157 11.69 -4.12 -19.12
CA MET A 157 12.77 -4.48 -18.21
C MET A 157 12.85 -6.00 -17.98
N PRO A 158 13.10 -6.81 -19.02
CA PRO A 158 12.95 -8.26 -18.98
C PRO A 158 13.91 -9.01 -18.04
N ASN A 159 14.71 -8.36 -17.21
CA ASN A 159 15.58 -9.00 -16.22
C ASN A 159 15.71 -8.17 -14.94
N GLY A 160 14.76 -7.30 -14.62
CA GLY A 160 14.83 -6.45 -13.43
C GLY A 160 15.96 -5.41 -13.46
N GLN A 161 16.70 -5.34 -14.53
CA GLN A 161 17.68 -4.27 -14.76
C GLN A 161 16.96 -3.08 -15.38
N ALA A 162 16.78 -2.03 -14.59
CA ALA A 162 16.42 -0.73 -15.16
C ALA A 162 17.43 -0.42 -16.26
N PRO A 163 16.99 -0.04 -17.50
CA PRO A 163 17.91 0.49 -18.47
C PRO A 163 18.57 1.70 -17.81
N GLY A 164 19.86 1.57 -17.49
CA GLY A 164 20.62 2.68 -16.96
C GLY A 164 20.39 3.90 -17.85
N PRO A 165 20.24 5.10 -17.31
CA PRO A 165 20.10 6.29 -18.13
C PRO A 165 21.27 6.29 -19.11
N ARG A 166 20.98 6.05 -20.40
CA ARG A 166 21.95 6.28 -21.47
C ARG A 166 22.08 7.79 -21.60
N LEU A 167 22.84 8.38 -20.67
CA LEU A 167 23.34 9.73 -20.85
C LEU A 167 24.22 9.68 -22.10
N LYS A 168 23.67 10.13 -23.23
CA LYS A 168 24.52 10.54 -24.36
C LYS A 168 25.27 11.77 -23.86
N VAL A 169 26.47 11.57 -23.34
CA VAL A 169 27.41 12.66 -23.10
C VAL A 169 27.77 13.17 -24.48
N PHE A 170 27.23 14.32 -24.84
CA PHE A 170 27.66 15.04 -26.04
C PHE A 170 29.09 15.51 -25.78
N ASP A 171 30.05 14.81 -26.35
CA ASP A 171 31.41 15.33 -26.47
C ASP A 171 31.38 16.48 -27.49
N PRO A 172 31.73 17.71 -27.06
CA PRO A 172 31.76 18.87 -27.99
C PRO A 172 32.75 18.71 -29.13
N THR A 173 33.60 17.67 -29.13
CA THR A 173 34.54 17.35 -30.21
C THR A 173 33.99 16.41 -31.29
N GLY A 174 32.74 15.92 -31.15
CA GLY A 174 32.05 15.12 -32.17
C GLY A 174 32.60 13.72 -32.37
N ARG A 175 33.39 13.17 -31.45
CA ARG A 175 33.84 11.78 -31.48
C ARG A 175 32.92 10.92 -30.61
N GLU A 176 32.27 9.94 -31.25
CA GLU A 176 31.54 8.89 -30.50
C GLU A 176 32.58 8.10 -29.70
N ALA A 177 32.46 8.16 -28.34
CA ALA A 177 33.17 7.26 -27.46
C ALA A 177 32.45 5.89 -27.53
N VAL A 178 33.18 4.88 -27.96
CA VAL A 178 32.80 3.44 -28.00
C VAL A 178 32.71 2.89 -26.56
#